data_0d3b0e97d8a443e3c8556110e3c88b90
#
_entry.id   0d3b0e97d8a443e3c8556110e3c88b90
#
_cell.length_a   1.000
_cell.length_b   1.000
_cell.length_c   1.000
_cell.angle_alpha   90.00
_cell.angle_beta   90.00
_cell.angle_gamma   90.00
#
_symmetry.space_group_name_H-M   'P 1'
#
loop_
_entity.id
_entity.type
_entity.pdbx_description
1 polymer ?
#
loop_
_entity_poly.entity_id
_entity_poly.type
_entity_poly.pdbx_seq_one_letter_code
_entity_poly.pdbx_strand_id
1 'polypeptide(L)'
;MPIEESEAILSAIQQTEFTLECFVTEPEKYVVDTTENSLLVTPIVTPRTFLKRVIDKRGILTSATLLPHDVREILGRKDYPFIDLGTSIPKENRRVIWSPSKFSHSAADIDIPALAARIEDIYNATGKKNTLVHVTYSLMLRLLPYMRQSVIWHDETNKAEAIERFLTNGGIMLGAGMSEGLDLKGDLCRTQIITTLQFPNIADPWVSKRKALPDGEEWMIGEVMKVLRQQVGRGTRGENDYCENYVLDNRFANVINKARKLGMCPNHFFESIEGWNS
;
A
#
# COMPACT_ATOMS: atom_id res chain seq x y z
N MET A 1 -33.07 25.99 -4.00
CA MET A 1 -32.10 24.90 -3.87
C MET A 1 -32.46 23.86 -4.93
N PRO A 2 -31.56 23.44 -5.79
CA PRO A 2 -31.83 22.39 -6.78
C PRO A 2 -32.31 21.09 -6.09
N ILE A 3 -33.17 20.34 -6.71
CA ILE A 3 -33.74 19.09 -6.15
C ILE A 3 -32.62 18.09 -5.79
N GLU A 4 -31.60 17.99 -6.63
CA GLU A 4 -30.41 17.13 -6.40
C GLU A 4 -29.63 17.50 -5.12
N GLU A 5 -29.51 18.79 -4.80
CA GLU A 5 -28.85 19.25 -3.56
C GLU A 5 -29.69 18.88 -2.31
N SER A 6 -30.99 18.93 -2.41
CA SER A 6 -31.89 18.55 -1.33
C SER A 6 -31.88 17.06 -1.05
N GLU A 7 -31.80 16.23 -2.09
CA GLU A 7 -31.70 14.77 -1.96
C GLU A 7 -30.35 14.34 -1.38
N ALA A 8 -29.24 15.00 -1.77
CA ALA A 8 -27.93 14.75 -1.21
C ALA A 8 -27.87 15.09 0.29
N ILE A 9 -28.44 16.23 0.70
CA ILE A 9 -28.50 16.63 2.11
C ILE A 9 -29.35 15.64 2.92
N LEU A 10 -30.51 15.24 2.41
CA LEU A 10 -31.38 14.29 3.09
C LEU A 10 -30.71 12.93 3.26
N SER A 11 -30.02 12.45 2.24
CA SER A 11 -29.23 11.23 2.29
C SER A 11 -28.11 11.30 3.33
N ALA A 12 -27.39 12.43 3.41
CA ALA A 12 -26.32 12.65 4.40
C ALA A 12 -26.87 12.66 5.82
N ILE A 13 -28.03 13.29 6.07
CA ILE A 13 -28.70 13.30 7.38
C ILE A 13 -29.08 11.87 7.78
N GLN A 14 -29.75 11.12 6.90
CA GLN A 14 -30.16 9.74 7.17
C GLN A 14 -28.98 8.82 7.47
N GLN A 15 -27.86 9.02 6.77
CA GLN A 15 -26.65 8.25 7.01
C GLN A 15 -26.00 8.60 8.35
N THR A 16 -26.04 9.87 8.74
CA THR A 16 -25.53 10.34 10.03
C THR A 16 -26.38 9.79 11.18
N GLU A 17 -27.69 9.85 11.10
CA GLU A 17 -28.63 9.26 12.08
C GLU A 17 -28.35 7.76 12.25
N PHE A 18 -28.28 7.01 11.15
CA PHE A 18 -27.99 5.58 11.18
C PHE A 18 -26.65 5.27 11.84
N THR A 19 -25.60 6.06 11.53
CA THR A 19 -24.28 5.86 12.12
C THR A 19 -24.30 6.12 13.61
N LEU A 20 -25.02 7.15 14.07
CA LEU A 20 -25.16 7.48 15.48
C LEU A 20 -25.98 6.41 16.23
N GLU A 21 -27.04 5.89 15.66
CA GLU A 21 -27.81 4.78 16.23
C GLU A 21 -26.95 3.53 16.42
N CYS A 22 -26.18 3.16 15.41
CA CYS A 22 -25.24 2.03 15.49
C CYS A 22 -24.18 2.26 16.56
N PHE A 23 -23.62 3.46 16.65
CA PHE A 23 -22.63 3.82 17.67
C PHE A 23 -23.21 3.76 19.08
N VAL A 24 -24.39 4.31 19.30
CA VAL A 24 -25.04 4.27 20.62
C VAL A 24 -25.35 2.85 21.08
N THR A 25 -25.69 1.98 20.12
CA THR A 25 -26.05 0.59 20.41
C THR A 25 -24.83 -0.30 20.72
N GLU A 26 -23.71 -0.08 20.00
CA GLU A 26 -22.52 -0.91 20.09
C GLU A 26 -21.23 -0.05 20.06
N PRO A 27 -21.02 0.82 21.07
CA PRO A 27 -19.93 1.82 21.06
C PRO A 27 -18.52 1.21 21.00
N GLU A 28 -18.36 -0.04 21.46
CA GLU A 28 -17.08 -0.78 21.41
C GLU A 28 -16.63 -1.10 19.97
N LYS A 29 -17.53 -1.08 19.01
CA LYS A 29 -17.23 -1.30 17.58
C LYS A 29 -16.72 -0.06 16.85
N TYR A 30 -16.56 1.06 17.56
CA TYR A 30 -16.16 2.32 16.98
C TYR A 30 -14.94 2.91 17.68
N VAL A 31 -14.20 3.72 16.94
CA VAL A 31 -13.20 4.65 17.48
C VAL A 31 -13.80 6.04 17.45
N VAL A 32 -13.71 6.73 18.54
CA VAL A 32 -14.16 8.11 18.67
C VAL A 32 -12.93 9.01 18.77
N ASP A 33 -12.83 9.97 17.88
CA ASP A 33 -11.83 11.01 17.91
C ASP A 33 -12.54 12.37 18.06
N THR A 34 -12.03 13.19 18.96
CA THR A 34 -12.63 14.50 19.28
C THR A 34 -11.62 15.60 19.02
N THR A 35 -12.03 16.58 18.22
CA THR A 35 -11.34 17.86 18.10
C THR A 35 -12.16 18.95 18.79
N GLU A 36 -11.62 20.16 18.89
CA GLU A 36 -12.36 21.29 19.50
C GLU A 36 -13.73 21.55 18.87
N ASN A 37 -13.89 21.23 17.57
CA ASN A 37 -15.09 21.56 16.79
C ASN A 37 -15.74 20.36 16.09
N SER A 38 -15.23 19.13 16.28
CA SER A 38 -15.77 17.94 15.60
C SER A 38 -15.65 16.68 16.44
N LEU A 39 -16.62 15.80 16.24
CA LEU A 39 -16.64 14.44 16.74
C LEU A 39 -16.56 13.50 15.52
N LEU A 40 -15.49 12.74 15.40
CA LEU A 40 -15.34 11.71 14.37
C LEU A 40 -15.59 10.33 14.97
N VAL A 41 -16.62 9.67 14.49
CA VAL A 41 -16.99 8.30 14.88
C VAL A 41 -16.69 7.37 13.74
N THR A 42 -15.66 6.54 13.89
CA THR A 42 -15.20 5.64 12.83
C THR A 42 -15.43 4.19 13.23
N PRO A 43 -16.18 3.40 12.44
CA PRO A 43 -16.35 1.98 12.72
C PRO A 43 -15.02 1.24 12.54
N ILE A 44 -14.71 0.28 13.44
CA ILE A 44 -13.50 -0.54 13.36
C ILE A 44 -13.58 -1.50 12.17
N VAL A 45 -14.77 -1.98 11.88
CA VAL A 45 -15.08 -2.78 10.68
C VAL A 45 -16.24 -2.09 9.96
N THR A 46 -16.12 -1.91 8.64
CA THR A 46 -17.16 -1.27 7.83
C THR A 46 -18.52 -1.98 8.03
N PRO A 47 -19.58 -1.27 8.42
CA PRO A 47 -20.88 -1.87 8.62
C PRO A 47 -21.40 -2.50 7.33
N ARG A 48 -21.74 -3.78 7.38
CA ARG A 48 -22.27 -4.54 6.22
C ARG A 48 -23.55 -3.94 5.62
N THR A 49 -24.31 -3.24 6.42
CA THR A 49 -25.56 -2.57 6.03
C THR A 49 -25.35 -1.46 4.99
N PHE A 50 -24.19 -0.80 5.01
CA PHE A 50 -23.87 0.23 4.01
C PHE A 50 -23.74 -0.37 2.60
N LEU A 51 -23.01 -1.47 2.47
CA LEU A 51 -22.80 -2.14 1.19
C LEU A 51 -23.98 -2.98 0.75
N LYS A 52 -24.83 -3.45 1.68
CA LYS A 52 -26.03 -4.23 1.37
C LYS A 52 -26.98 -3.49 0.43
N ARG A 53 -27.13 -2.18 0.59
CA ARG A 53 -27.96 -1.35 -0.30
C ARG A 53 -27.43 -1.29 -1.74
N VAL A 54 -26.11 -1.40 -1.92
CA VAL A 54 -25.44 -1.33 -3.22
C VAL A 54 -25.36 -2.70 -3.89
N ILE A 55 -25.16 -3.76 -3.10
CA ILE A 55 -24.77 -5.11 -3.61
C ILE A 55 -25.96 -6.08 -3.65
N ASP A 56 -27.04 -5.85 -2.92
CA ASP A 56 -28.21 -6.77 -2.86
C ASP A 56 -28.97 -6.95 -4.18
N LYS A 57 -28.69 -6.14 -5.19
CA LYS A 57 -29.46 -6.22 -6.45
C LYS A 57 -28.72 -6.93 -7.58
N ARG A 58 -27.56 -6.59 -7.91
CA ARG A 58 -26.57 -7.20 -8.85
C ARG A 58 -25.40 -6.25 -8.94
N GLY A 59 -24.22 -6.65 -8.53
CA GLY A 59 -23.02 -5.83 -8.58
C GLY A 59 -21.81 -6.61 -9.02
N ILE A 60 -20.88 -5.94 -9.69
CA ILE A 60 -19.56 -6.45 -9.99
C ILE A 60 -18.58 -5.55 -9.24
N LEU A 61 -17.77 -6.15 -8.35
CA LEU A 61 -16.66 -5.49 -7.71
C LEU A 61 -15.39 -5.81 -8.50
N THR A 62 -14.69 -4.80 -8.95
CA THR A 62 -13.44 -4.97 -9.70
C THR A 62 -12.32 -4.14 -9.09
N SER A 63 -11.13 -4.71 -8.99
CA SER A 63 -9.93 -4.01 -8.56
C SER A 63 -8.69 -4.82 -8.96
N ALA A 64 -7.59 -4.14 -9.21
CA ALA A 64 -6.29 -4.79 -9.43
C ALA A 64 -5.70 -5.43 -8.16
N THR A 65 -6.20 -5.07 -6.97
CA THR A 65 -5.67 -5.51 -5.68
C THR A 65 -6.68 -6.22 -4.80
N LEU A 66 -7.93 -6.37 -5.24
CA LEU A 66 -8.99 -7.04 -4.48
C LEU A 66 -8.63 -8.51 -4.25
N LEU A 67 -8.82 -8.97 -3.02
CA LEU A 67 -8.60 -10.35 -2.61
C LEU A 67 -9.89 -10.99 -2.12
N PRO A 68 -10.01 -12.33 -2.12
CA PRO A 68 -11.16 -13.02 -1.54
C PRO A 68 -11.42 -12.64 -0.08
N HIS A 69 -10.37 -12.36 0.69
CA HIS A 69 -10.49 -11.87 2.07
C HIS A 69 -11.22 -10.52 2.14
N ASP A 70 -10.80 -9.54 1.33
CA ASP A 70 -11.43 -8.21 1.28
C ASP A 70 -12.92 -8.32 0.96
N VAL A 71 -13.26 -9.14 -0.02
CA VAL A 71 -14.66 -9.35 -0.42
C VAL A 71 -15.47 -10.01 0.70
N ARG A 72 -14.89 -10.99 1.42
CA ARG A 72 -15.54 -11.60 2.60
C ARG A 72 -15.79 -10.58 3.71
N GLU A 73 -14.82 -9.71 3.96
CA GLU A 73 -14.93 -8.64 4.96
C GLU A 73 -16.02 -7.65 4.56
N ILE A 74 -16.02 -7.19 3.30
CA ILE A 74 -17.00 -6.26 2.74
C ILE A 74 -18.41 -6.86 2.74
N LEU A 75 -18.60 -8.07 2.23
CA LEU A 75 -19.93 -8.68 2.06
C LEU A 75 -20.41 -9.44 3.30
N GLY A 76 -19.51 -9.82 4.18
CA GLY A 76 -19.82 -10.63 5.35
C GLY A 76 -20.32 -12.04 5.05
N ARG A 77 -20.12 -12.54 3.84
CA ARG A 77 -20.51 -13.87 3.38
C ARG A 77 -19.41 -14.51 2.54
N LYS A 78 -19.45 -15.84 2.38
CA LYS A 78 -18.44 -16.61 1.63
C LYS A 78 -18.95 -17.14 0.28
N ASP A 79 -20.23 -17.02 0.01
CA ASP A 79 -20.94 -17.58 -1.13
C ASP A 79 -21.05 -16.55 -2.28
N TYR A 80 -19.93 -16.08 -2.78
CA TYR A 80 -19.87 -15.19 -3.94
C TYR A 80 -18.88 -15.74 -4.97
N PRO A 81 -19.14 -15.59 -6.26
CA PRO A 81 -18.16 -15.92 -7.29
C PRO A 81 -17.00 -14.92 -7.23
N PHE A 82 -15.79 -15.44 -7.12
CA PHE A 82 -14.55 -14.67 -7.22
C PHE A 82 -13.76 -15.16 -8.43
N ILE A 83 -13.43 -14.25 -9.33
CA ILE A 83 -12.68 -14.57 -10.55
C ILE A 83 -11.34 -13.82 -10.46
N ASP A 84 -10.24 -14.57 -10.33
CA ASP A 84 -8.89 -14.07 -10.52
C ASP A 84 -8.53 -14.20 -11.99
N LEU A 85 -8.40 -13.07 -12.67
CA LEU A 85 -8.04 -13.03 -14.09
C LEU A 85 -6.53 -13.26 -14.31
N GLY A 86 -5.76 -13.37 -13.24
CA GLY A 86 -4.31 -13.49 -13.32
C GLY A 86 -3.63 -12.23 -13.86
N THR A 87 -2.54 -12.43 -14.57
CA THR A 87 -1.78 -11.34 -15.23
C THR A 87 -1.23 -11.83 -16.56
N SER A 88 -1.27 -10.99 -17.58
CA SER A 88 -0.60 -11.23 -18.87
C SER A 88 0.89 -10.90 -18.86
N ILE A 89 1.36 -10.21 -17.79
CA ILE A 89 2.76 -9.78 -17.69
C ILE A 89 3.63 -10.97 -17.28
N PRO A 90 4.65 -11.35 -18.08
CA PRO A 90 5.59 -12.41 -17.74
C PRO A 90 6.28 -12.15 -16.39
N LYS A 91 6.58 -13.21 -15.62
CA LYS A 91 7.23 -13.06 -14.30
C LYS A 91 8.60 -12.39 -14.40
N GLU A 92 9.30 -12.61 -15.50
CA GLU A 92 10.61 -12.02 -15.79
C GLU A 92 10.55 -10.50 -15.93
N ASN A 93 9.36 -9.97 -16.31
CA ASN A 93 9.14 -8.54 -16.51
C ASN A 93 8.66 -7.82 -15.24
N ARG A 94 8.26 -8.57 -14.20
CA ARG A 94 7.73 -8.05 -12.93
C ARG A 94 8.48 -8.61 -11.72
N ARG A 95 9.78 -8.77 -11.83
CA ARG A 95 10.63 -9.39 -10.80
C ARG A 95 10.54 -8.67 -9.47
N VAL A 96 10.43 -9.44 -8.39
CA VAL A 96 10.51 -8.97 -7.00
C VAL A 96 11.74 -9.62 -6.38
N ILE A 97 12.81 -8.88 -6.24
CA ILE A 97 14.12 -9.38 -5.81
C ILE A 97 14.27 -9.10 -4.32
N TRP A 98 14.15 -10.15 -3.50
CA TRP A 98 14.44 -10.00 -2.09
C TRP A 98 15.95 -10.00 -1.87
N SER A 99 16.44 -8.88 -1.42
CA SER A 99 17.84 -8.67 -1.08
C SER A 99 17.94 -8.33 0.41
N PRO A 100 17.91 -9.35 1.30
CA PRO A 100 17.93 -9.12 2.73
C PRO A 100 19.16 -8.29 3.08
N SER A 101 18.90 -7.18 3.76
CA SER A 101 19.93 -6.32 4.29
C SER A 101 20.04 -6.54 5.78
N LYS A 102 21.18 -6.17 6.38
CA LYS A 102 21.33 -6.15 7.84
C LYS A 102 20.47 -5.06 8.52
N PHE A 103 19.54 -4.46 7.76
CA PHE A 103 18.72 -3.37 8.24
C PHE A 103 17.56 -3.92 9.05
N SER A 104 17.51 -3.54 10.32
CA SER A 104 16.34 -3.71 11.14
C SER A 104 15.24 -2.77 10.67
N HIS A 105 13.99 -3.20 10.82
CA HIS A 105 12.81 -2.37 10.56
C HIS A 105 12.57 -1.28 11.62
N SER A 106 13.24 -1.36 12.77
CA SER A 106 13.21 -0.30 13.76
C SER A 106 13.98 0.90 13.24
N ALA A 107 13.34 2.07 13.22
CA ALA A 107 13.98 3.29 12.78
C ALA A 107 15.24 3.65 13.61
N ALA A 108 15.34 3.14 14.84
CA ALA A 108 16.49 3.30 15.71
C ALA A 108 17.69 2.40 15.27
N ASP A 109 17.39 1.23 14.70
CA ASP A 109 18.40 0.18 14.41
C ASP A 109 18.80 0.16 12.93
N ILE A 110 18.29 1.06 12.09
CA ILE A 110 18.67 1.12 10.68
C ILE A 110 20.07 1.73 10.55
N ASP A 111 20.99 0.98 9.97
CA ASP A 111 22.28 1.50 9.51
C ASP A 111 22.08 2.37 8.26
N ILE A 112 21.86 3.67 8.47
CA ILE A 112 21.53 4.61 7.41
C ILE A 112 22.63 4.72 6.35
N PRO A 113 23.93 4.87 6.72
CA PRO A 113 25.02 4.88 5.74
C PRO A 113 25.04 3.64 4.86
N ALA A 114 24.88 2.45 5.44
CA ALA A 114 24.87 1.20 4.70
C ALA A 114 23.63 1.07 3.80
N LEU A 115 22.47 1.57 4.24
CA LEU A 115 21.27 1.62 3.41
C LEU A 115 21.43 2.56 2.21
N ALA A 116 22.00 3.75 2.42
CA ALA A 116 22.30 4.69 1.34
C ALA A 116 23.26 4.07 0.31
N ALA A 117 24.35 3.45 0.77
CA ALA A 117 25.29 2.74 -0.09
C ALA A 117 24.58 1.62 -0.89
N ARG A 118 23.71 0.83 -0.24
CA ARG A 118 22.98 -0.25 -0.91
C ARG A 118 22.04 0.25 -2.00
N ILE A 119 21.35 1.37 -1.78
CA ILE A 119 20.52 2.00 -2.80
C ILE A 119 21.35 2.40 -4.02
N GLU A 120 22.49 3.03 -3.79
CA GLU A 120 23.41 3.44 -4.86
C GLU A 120 24.06 2.25 -5.60
N ASP A 121 24.38 1.18 -4.88
CA ASP A 121 24.90 -0.07 -5.47
C ASP A 121 23.86 -0.68 -6.43
N ILE A 122 22.58 -0.75 -6.03
CA ILE A 122 21.51 -1.25 -6.90
C ILE A 122 21.37 -0.34 -8.12
N TYR A 123 21.33 0.97 -7.92
CA TYR A 123 21.24 1.93 -9.02
C TYR A 123 22.39 1.77 -10.03
N ASN A 124 23.62 1.60 -9.55
CA ASN A 124 24.78 1.37 -10.41
C ASN A 124 24.71 0.01 -11.12
N ALA A 125 24.33 -1.04 -10.40
CA ALA A 125 24.23 -2.41 -10.95
C ALA A 125 23.14 -2.53 -12.02
N THR A 126 22.08 -1.76 -11.92
CA THR A 126 21.00 -1.71 -12.93
C THR A 126 21.31 -0.79 -14.11
N GLY A 127 22.52 -0.29 -14.22
CA GLY A 127 22.98 0.55 -15.32
C GLY A 127 22.49 2.00 -15.22
N LYS A 128 22.29 2.49 -14.00
CA LYS A 128 21.83 3.87 -13.70
C LYS A 128 20.47 4.21 -14.35
N LYS A 129 19.60 3.20 -14.41
CA LYS A 129 18.23 3.40 -14.90
C LYS A 129 17.40 4.15 -13.88
N ASN A 130 16.38 4.85 -14.34
CA ASN A 130 15.47 5.60 -13.48
C ASN A 130 14.95 4.73 -12.35
N THR A 131 15.22 5.15 -11.12
CA THR A 131 15.02 4.38 -9.90
C THR A 131 14.14 5.15 -8.91
N LEU A 132 12.99 4.58 -8.58
CA LEU A 132 12.13 5.08 -7.52
C LEU A 132 12.42 4.30 -6.22
N VAL A 133 12.78 5.03 -5.16
CA VAL A 133 13.03 4.46 -3.83
C VAL A 133 11.85 4.79 -2.93
N HIS A 134 11.08 3.78 -2.56
CA HIS A 134 9.98 3.90 -1.60
C HIS A 134 10.53 3.97 -0.18
N VAL A 135 10.33 5.11 0.46
CA VAL A 135 10.79 5.42 1.82
C VAL A 135 9.66 6.04 2.64
N THR A 136 9.79 6.03 3.96
CA THR A 136 9.00 6.93 4.82
C THR A 136 9.64 8.33 4.82
N TYR A 137 8.87 9.37 5.11
CA TYR A 137 9.39 10.74 5.13
C TYR A 137 10.57 10.90 6.13
N SER A 138 10.43 10.34 7.33
CA SER A 138 11.50 10.39 8.33
C SER A 138 12.77 9.66 7.89
N LEU A 139 12.63 8.51 7.19
CA LEU A 139 13.77 7.77 6.67
C LEU A 139 14.42 8.53 5.51
N MET A 140 13.65 9.17 4.65
CA MET A 140 14.14 10.01 3.56
C MET A 140 15.08 11.11 4.07
N LEU A 141 14.62 11.88 5.06
CA LEU A 141 15.45 12.95 5.65
C LEU A 141 16.74 12.42 6.27
N ARG A 142 16.72 11.23 6.84
CA ARG A 142 17.92 10.58 7.41
C ARG A 142 18.87 10.06 6.34
N LEU A 143 18.38 9.65 5.16
CA LEU A 143 19.17 9.14 4.05
C LEU A 143 19.91 10.25 3.29
N LEU A 144 19.28 11.41 3.10
CA LEU A 144 19.81 12.50 2.29
C LEU A 144 21.27 12.85 2.56
N PRO A 145 21.75 12.98 3.83
CA PRO A 145 23.15 13.31 4.12
C PRO A 145 24.17 12.25 3.69
N TYR A 146 23.72 11.02 3.47
CA TYR A 146 24.60 9.89 3.14
C TYR A 146 24.56 9.49 1.67
N MET A 147 23.63 10.08 0.88
CA MET A 147 23.60 9.86 -0.56
C MET A 147 24.76 10.60 -1.23
N ARG A 148 25.60 9.85 -1.95
CA ARG A 148 26.76 10.38 -2.69
C ARG A 148 26.37 10.87 -4.06
N GLN A 149 25.30 10.29 -4.66
CA GLN A 149 24.76 10.69 -5.94
C GLN A 149 23.67 11.75 -5.74
N SER A 150 23.46 12.59 -6.75
CA SER A 150 22.36 13.52 -6.75
C SER A 150 21.03 12.76 -6.75
N VAL A 151 20.17 13.07 -5.81
CA VAL A 151 18.85 12.47 -5.67
C VAL A 151 17.76 13.53 -5.78
N ILE A 152 16.63 13.15 -6.33
CA ILE A 152 15.41 13.93 -6.31
C ILE A 152 14.63 13.51 -5.07
N TRP A 153 14.17 14.47 -4.31
CA TRP A 153 13.36 14.26 -3.12
C TRP A 153 12.29 15.35 -3.00
N HIS A 154 11.31 15.15 -2.16
CA HIS A 154 10.21 16.07 -1.99
C HIS A 154 9.82 16.25 -0.52
N ASP A 155 9.22 17.39 -0.24
CA ASP A 155 8.45 17.65 0.97
C ASP A 155 6.94 17.78 0.63
N GLU A 156 6.17 18.33 1.54
CA GLU A 156 4.73 18.53 1.35
C GLU A 156 4.41 19.61 0.30
N THR A 157 5.34 20.53 0.03
CA THR A 157 5.11 21.71 -0.82
C THR A 157 5.55 21.50 -2.25
N ASN A 158 6.59 20.67 -2.50
CA ASN A 158 7.23 20.53 -3.81
C ASN A 158 7.05 19.17 -4.48
N LYS A 159 6.13 18.34 -4.00
CA LYS A 159 5.93 16.96 -4.49
C LYS A 159 5.68 16.90 -6.00
N ALA A 160 4.84 17.79 -6.54
CA ALA A 160 4.53 17.83 -7.97
C ALA A 160 5.76 18.18 -8.80
N GLU A 161 6.53 19.19 -8.39
CA GLU A 161 7.76 19.60 -9.07
C GLU A 161 8.82 18.48 -9.01
N ALA A 162 8.99 17.81 -7.88
CA ALA A 162 9.93 16.71 -7.76
C ALA A 162 9.58 15.54 -8.69
N ILE A 163 8.29 15.21 -8.83
CA ILE A 163 7.82 14.23 -9.80
C ILE A 163 8.15 14.66 -11.23
N GLU A 164 7.84 15.89 -11.61
CA GLU A 164 8.13 16.41 -12.94
C GLU A 164 9.64 16.36 -13.25
N ARG A 165 10.47 16.75 -12.29
CA ARG A 165 11.94 16.66 -12.42
C ARG A 165 12.39 15.20 -12.61
N PHE A 166 11.81 14.25 -11.88
CA PHE A 166 12.14 12.83 -12.04
C PHE A 166 11.73 12.30 -13.41
N LEU A 167 10.53 12.64 -13.88
CA LEU A 167 10.03 12.24 -15.19
C LEU A 167 10.86 12.81 -16.34
N THR A 168 11.39 14.03 -16.16
CA THR A 168 12.16 14.73 -17.18
C THR A 168 13.65 14.33 -17.18
N ASN A 169 14.27 14.27 -16.00
CA ASN A 169 15.72 14.13 -15.87
C ASN A 169 16.15 12.71 -15.52
N GLY A 170 15.22 11.90 -14.99
CA GLY A 170 15.53 10.57 -14.47
C GLY A 170 16.41 10.59 -13.21
N GLY A 171 17.13 9.50 -12.97
CA GLY A 171 18.02 9.32 -11.83
C GLY A 171 17.40 8.58 -10.66
N ILE A 172 17.79 8.94 -9.43
CA ILE A 172 17.24 8.38 -8.20
C ILE A 172 16.23 9.35 -7.61
N MET A 173 15.01 8.87 -7.36
CA MET A 173 13.99 9.61 -6.61
C MET A 173 13.69 8.93 -5.28
N LEU A 174 13.82 9.65 -4.18
CA LEU A 174 13.35 9.21 -2.86
C LEU A 174 11.90 9.67 -2.70
N GLY A 175 10.97 8.70 -2.75
CA GLY A 175 9.52 8.95 -2.76
C GLY A 175 8.84 8.51 -1.47
N ALA A 176 8.41 9.46 -0.63
CA ALA A 176 7.59 9.20 0.54
C ALA A 176 6.10 9.27 0.17
N GLY A 177 5.30 8.27 0.57
CA GLY A 177 3.87 8.25 0.25
C GLY A 177 3.57 8.23 -1.24
N MET A 178 4.43 7.61 -2.05
CA MET A 178 4.28 7.49 -3.51
C MET A 178 3.83 6.10 -3.95
N SER A 179 3.14 5.37 -3.08
CA SER A 179 2.50 4.10 -3.44
C SER A 179 1.30 4.27 -4.37
N GLU A 180 0.78 5.50 -4.52
CA GLU A 180 -0.38 5.83 -5.37
C GLU A 180 -0.14 7.08 -6.22
N GLY A 181 -0.88 7.23 -7.31
CA GLY A 181 -0.93 8.46 -8.10
C GLY A 181 0.18 8.65 -9.15
N LEU A 182 1.16 7.75 -9.29
CA LEU A 182 2.19 7.83 -10.33
C LEU A 182 1.98 6.75 -11.40
N ASP A 183 2.07 7.13 -12.66
CA ASP A 183 2.14 6.21 -13.80
C ASP A 183 3.56 6.26 -14.40
N LEU A 184 4.34 5.23 -14.11
CA LEU A 184 5.77 5.16 -14.42
C LEU A 184 6.06 4.07 -15.45
N LYS A 185 5.46 4.20 -16.64
CA LYS A 185 5.65 3.21 -17.72
C LYS A 185 7.05 3.29 -18.34
N GLY A 186 7.54 2.13 -18.76
CA GLY A 186 8.72 2.06 -19.60
C GLY A 186 9.95 2.66 -18.91
N ASP A 187 10.72 3.44 -19.65
CA ASP A 187 11.96 4.01 -19.15
C ASP A 187 11.79 5.08 -18.06
N LEU A 188 10.56 5.46 -17.74
CA LEU A 188 10.28 6.36 -16.62
C LEU A 188 10.61 5.73 -15.26
N CYS A 189 10.53 4.38 -15.13
CA CYS A 189 10.99 3.69 -13.93
C CYS A 189 11.30 2.22 -14.24
N ARG A 190 12.58 1.89 -14.38
CA ARG A 190 13.04 0.50 -14.60
C ARG A 190 13.46 -0.21 -13.32
N THR A 191 13.64 0.54 -12.25
CA THR A 191 14.06 0.00 -10.96
C THR A 191 13.25 0.62 -9.84
N GLN A 192 12.72 -0.20 -8.96
CA GLN A 192 12.10 0.25 -7.72
C GLN A 192 12.82 -0.38 -6.53
N ILE A 193 12.99 0.38 -5.46
CA ILE A 193 13.61 -0.09 -4.22
C ILE A 193 12.64 0.17 -3.09
N ILE A 194 12.16 -0.89 -2.45
CA ILE A 194 11.30 -0.84 -1.28
C ILE A 194 12.19 -1.02 -0.05
N THR A 195 12.49 0.07 0.64
CA THR A 195 13.42 0.06 1.78
C THR A 195 12.81 -0.61 3.01
N THR A 196 11.52 -0.38 3.24
CA THR A 196 10.76 -0.94 4.36
C THR A 196 9.36 -1.30 3.93
N LEU A 197 8.83 -2.42 4.42
CA LEU A 197 7.43 -2.77 4.27
C LEU A 197 6.57 -1.81 5.09
N GLN A 198 5.50 -1.30 4.49
CA GLN A 198 4.61 -0.34 5.12
C GLN A 198 3.53 -1.07 5.92
N PHE A 199 3.72 -1.15 7.22
CA PHE A 199 2.71 -1.63 8.16
C PHE A 199 1.79 -0.47 8.57
N PRO A 200 0.49 -0.71 8.78
CA PRO A 200 -0.39 0.25 9.44
C PRO A 200 0.20 0.72 10.77
N ASN A 201 0.06 2.00 11.07
CA ASN A 201 0.63 2.59 12.27
C ASN A 201 -0.16 2.17 13.51
N ILE A 202 0.41 1.32 14.35
CA ILE A 202 -0.23 0.83 15.58
C ILE A 202 -0.42 1.91 16.67
N ALA A 203 0.21 3.08 16.54
CA ALA A 203 -0.05 4.22 17.41
C ALA A 203 -1.39 4.92 17.08
N ASP A 204 -1.94 4.66 15.88
CA ASP A 204 -3.29 5.09 15.53
C ASP A 204 -4.32 4.27 16.32
N PRO A 205 -5.25 4.93 17.04
CA PRO A 205 -6.26 4.24 17.86
C PRO A 205 -7.15 3.28 17.08
N TRP A 206 -7.49 3.62 15.84
CA TRP A 206 -8.29 2.76 14.98
C TRP A 206 -7.51 1.50 14.57
N VAL A 207 -6.27 1.66 14.12
CA VAL A 207 -5.37 0.56 13.77
C VAL A 207 -5.14 -0.37 14.98
N SER A 208 -4.92 0.21 16.16
CA SER A 208 -4.73 -0.55 17.40
C SER A 208 -5.95 -1.41 17.74
N LYS A 209 -7.15 -0.84 17.69
CA LYS A 209 -8.41 -1.56 17.92
C LYS A 209 -8.68 -2.60 16.84
N ARG A 210 -8.47 -2.29 15.55
CA ARG A 210 -8.65 -3.23 14.44
C ARG A 210 -7.71 -4.43 14.57
N LYS A 211 -6.44 -4.19 14.94
CA LYS A 211 -5.45 -5.25 15.18
C LYS A 211 -5.82 -6.16 16.35
N ALA A 212 -6.51 -5.65 17.36
CA ALA A 212 -6.92 -6.44 18.53
C ALA A 212 -8.08 -7.41 18.26
N LEU A 213 -8.74 -7.31 17.10
CA LEU A 213 -9.78 -8.27 16.70
C LEU A 213 -9.19 -9.66 16.39
N PRO A 214 -9.99 -10.75 16.45
CA PRO A 214 -9.52 -12.12 16.22
C PRO A 214 -8.78 -12.32 14.87
N ASP A 215 -9.16 -11.57 13.84
CA ASP A 215 -8.55 -11.57 12.50
C ASP A 215 -7.51 -10.45 12.30
N GLY A 216 -7.13 -9.75 13.37
CA GLY A 216 -6.28 -8.56 13.30
C GLY A 216 -4.89 -8.80 12.70
N GLU A 217 -4.30 -9.99 12.92
CA GLU A 217 -3.03 -10.34 12.29
C GLU A 217 -3.21 -10.57 10.78
N GLU A 218 -4.27 -11.25 10.37
CA GLU A 218 -4.60 -11.47 8.97
C GLU A 218 -4.81 -10.14 8.26
N TRP A 219 -5.61 -9.26 8.85
CA TRP A 219 -5.83 -7.91 8.34
C TRP A 219 -4.51 -7.13 8.17
N MET A 220 -3.62 -7.13 9.17
CA MET A 220 -2.32 -6.45 9.10
C MET A 220 -1.47 -6.96 7.93
N ILE A 221 -1.41 -8.26 7.72
CA ILE A 221 -0.69 -8.86 6.59
C ILE A 221 -1.34 -8.45 5.26
N GLY A 222 -2.68 -8.47 5.19
CA GLY A 222 -3.43 -8.02 4.01
C GLY A 222 -3.09 -6.57 3.61
N GLU A 223 -3.08 -5.65 4.58
CA GLU A 223 -2.74 -4.24 4.33
C GLU A 223 -1.30 -4.07 3.82
N VAL A 224 -0.32 -4.75 4.44
CA VAL A 224 1.07 -4.73 3.96
C VAL A 224 1.16 -5.25 2.51
N MET A 225 0.46 -6.34 2.20
CA MET A 225 0.47 -6.92 0.85
C MET A 225 -0.21 -6.02 -0.18
N LYS A 226 -1.28 -5.32 0.17
CA LYS A 226 -1.92 -4.33 -0.71
C LYS A 226 -0.93 -3.25 -1.13
N VAL A 227 -0.26 -2.62 -0.15
CA VAL A 227 0.73 -1.56 -0.42
C VAL A 227 1.89 -2.10 -1.24
N LEU A 228 2.46 -3.24 -0.86
CA LEU A 228 3.58 -3.84 -1.59
C LEU A 228 3.22 -4.13 -3.06
N ARG A 229 2.05 -4.71 -3.32
CA ARG A 229 1.56 -4.99 -4.68
C ARG A 229 1.34 -3.70 -5.48
N GLN A 230 0.82 -2.66 -4.85
CA GLN A 230 0.67 -1.36 -5.48
C GLN A 230 2.02 -0.74 -5.85
N GLN A 231 3.02 -0.83 -4.98
CA GLN A 231 4.38 -0.37 -5.26
C GLN A 231 4.99 -1.13 -6.44
N VAL A 232 5.05 -2.46 -6.34
CA VAL A 232 5.62 -3.33 -7.40
C VAL A 232 4.93 -3.12 -8.76
N GLY A 233 3.61 -2.93 -8.78
CA GLY A 233 2.83 -2.74 -10.00
C GLY A 233 3.02 -1.38 -10.71
N ARG A 234 3.81 -0.46 -10.15
CA ARG A 234 3.99 0.89 -10.72
C ARG A 234 4.83 0.93 -11.97
N GLY A 235 5.89 0.15 -12.01
CA GLY A 235 6.89 0.19 -13.07
C GLY A 235 6.58 -0.73 -14.26
N THR A 236 5.48 -1.50 -14.23
CA THR A 236 5.15 -2.46 -15.28
C THR A 236 3.69 -2.33 -15.69
N ARG A 237 3.42 -2.02 -16.96
CA ARG A 237 2.07 -1.71 -17.48
C ARG A 237 1.61 -2.58 -18.64
N GLY A 238 2.44 -3.44 -19.16
CA GLY A 238 2.12 -4.31 -20.28
C GLY A 238 3.08 -5.46 -20.42
N GLU A 239 2.76 -6.38 -21.33
CA GLU A 239 3.52 -7.62 -21.53
C GLU A 239 4.99 -7.38 -21.92
N ASN A 240 5.24 -6.31 -22.67
CA ASN A 240 6.58 -5.92 -23.14
C ASN A 240 7.26 -4.90 -22.23
N ASP A 241 6.62 -4.53 -21.11
CA ASP A 241 7.18 -3.59 -20.14
C ASP A 241 7.81 -4.37 -18.97
N TYR A 242 8.87 -3.83 -18.37
CA TYR A 242 9.55 -4.50 -17.26
C TYR A 242 9.99 -3.52 -16.18
N CYS A 243 10.04 -4.01 -14.94
CA CYS A 243 10.61 -3.30 -13.81
C CYS A 243 11.22 -4.30 -12.82
N GLU A 244 12.41 -4.00 -12.31
CA GLU A 244 13.04 -4.74 -11.23
C GLU A 244 12.68 -4.09 -9.89
N ASN A 245 12.09 -4.88 -8.98
CA ASN A 245 11.63 -4.39 -7.69
C ASN A 245 12.47 -5.02 -6.58
N TYR A 246 13.37 -4.26 -5.98
CA TYR A 246 14.23 -4.70 -4.90
C TYR A 246 13.56 -4.45 -3.55
N VAL A 247 13.42 -5.49 -2.73
CA VAL A 247 12.89 -5.37 -1.36
C VAL A 247 14.03 -5.58 -0.37
N LEU A 248 14.33 -4.55 0.42
CA LEU A 248 15.44 -4.54 1.36
C LEU A 248 15.04 -4.88 2.80
N ASP A 249 13.74 -4.89 3.09
CA ASP A 249 13.21 -5.19 4.42
C ASP A 249 13.44 -6.67 4.80
N ASN A 250 14.10 -6.93 5.91
CA ASN A 250 14.37 -8.27 6.39
C ASN A 250 13.11 -9.04 6.86
N ARG A 251 11.99 -8.34 7.12
CA ARG A 251 10.71 -8.96 7.46
C ARG A 251 10.00 -9.56 6.25
N PHE A 252 10.47 -9.26 5.04
CA PHE A 252 9.80 -9.66 3.79
C PHE A 252 9.49 -11.17 3.76
N ALA A 253 10.47 -12.03 4.04
CA ALA A 253 10.26 -13.48 4.02
C ALA A 253 9.15 -13.94 4.98
N ASN A 254 9.12 -13.39 6.19
CA ASN A 254 8.08 -13.72 7.17
C ASN A 254 6.68 -13.25 6.70
N VAL A 255 6.60 -12.03 6.18
CA VAL A 255 5.34 -11.48 5.64
C VAL A 255 4.85 -12.32 4.47
N ILE A 256 5.71 -12.65 3.51
CA ILE A 256 5.37 -13.45 2.33
C ILE A 256 4.90 -14.87 2.73
N ASN A 257 5.58 -15.51 3.67
CA ASN A 257 5.18 -16.83 4.17
C ASN A 257 3.79 -16.80 4.83
N LYS A 258 3.51 -15.78 5.64
CA LYS A 258 2.19 -15.58 6.24
C LYS A 258 1.14 -15.27 5.18
N ALA A 259 1.41 -14.35 4.26
CA ALA A 259 0.52 -13.98 3.18
C ALA A 259 0.13 -15.19 2.30
N ARG A 260 1.09 -16.08 1.99
CA ARG A 260 0.84 -17.31 1.24
C ARG A 260 -0.10 -18.26 1.99
N LYS A 261 0.17 -18.50 3.28
CA LYS A 261 -0.66 -19.37 4.13
C LYS A 261 -2.10 -18.86 4.27
N LEU A 262 -2.27 -17.56 4.31
CA LEU A 262 -3.56 -16.89 4.51
C LEU A 262 -4.30 -16.59 3.19
N GLY A 263 -3.70 -16.86 2.03
CA GLY A 263 -4.28 -16.51 0.73
C GLY A 263 -4.40 -15.01 0.48
N MET A 264 -3.51 -14.20 1.09
CA MET A 264 -3.51 -12.74 1.01
C MET A 264 -2.80 -12.16 -0.21
N CYS A 265 -2.53 -13.02 -1.20
CA CYS A 265 -1.90 -12.59 -2.44
C CYS A 265 -2.15 -13.64 -3.54
N PRO A 266 -2.34 -13.25 -4.80
CA PRO A 266 -2.48 -14.18 -5.90
C PRO A 266 -1.18 -14.92 -6.20
N ASN A 267 -1.30 -16.16 -6.71
CA ASN A 267 -0.14 -17.03 -6.98
C ASN A 267 0.88 -16.39 -7.92
N HIS A 268 0.43 -15.68 -8.94
CA HIS A 268 1.30 -15.03 -9.90
C HIS A 268 2.27 -14.02 -9.25
N PHE A 269 1.92 -13.42 -8.10
CA PHE A 269 2.84 -12.53 -7.37
C PHE A 269 3.98 -13.34 -6.75
N PHE A 270 3.68 -14.48 -6.12
CA PHE A 270 4.70 -15.34 -5.50
C PHE A 270 5.69 -15.90 -6.54
N GLU A 271 5.23 -16.18 -7.76
CA GLU A 271 6.07 -16.66 -8.86
C GLU A 271 7.12 -15.64 -9.32
N SER A 272 6.88 -14.36 -9.06
CA SER A 272 7.80 -13.27 -9.43
C SER A 272 8.89 -13.01 -8.39
N ILE A 273 8.85 -13.67 -7.23
CA ILE A 273 9.79 -13.42 -6.12
C ILE A 273 11.07 -14.24 -6.33
N GLU A 274 12.20 -13.55 -6.29
CA GLU A 274 13.54 -14.13 -6.39
C GLU A 274 14.31 -13.91 -5.08
N GLY A 275 15.23 -14.82 -4.78
CA GLY A 275 16.03 -14.75 -3.54
C GLY A 275 15.29 -15.25 -2.28
N TRP A 276 14.06 -15.72 -2.43
CA TRP A 276 13.25 -16.28 -1.36
C TRP A 276 13.12 -17.80 -1.57
N ASN A 277 13.70 -18.58 -0.65
CA ASN A 277 13.53 -20.03 -0.63
C ASN A 277 12.26 -20.37 0.16
N SER A 278 11.26 -20.90 -0.55
CA SER A 278 9.96 -21.34 0.00
C SER A 278 10.11 -22.58 0.89
#